data_1c7956be83d2599caea37094db61fe69
#
_entry.id   1c7956be83d2599caea37094db61fe69
#
_cell.length_a   1.000
_cell.length_b   1.000
_cell.length_c   1.000
_cell.angle_alpha   90.00
_cell.angle_beta   90.00
_cell.angle_gamma   90.00
#
_symmetry.space_group_name_H-M   'P 1'
#
loop_
_entity.id
_entity.type
_entity.pdbx_description
1 polymer ?
#
loop_
_entity_poly.entity_id
_entity_poly.type
_entity_poly.pdbx_seq_one_letter_code
_entity_poly.pdbx_strand_id
1 'polypeptide(L)'
;MNKKITFVLVLALAVFLVMGSASAGLFDFLGGDSGNTVKIGYLPSDHDAALFVADAQGLYKNKGINTELVQFNNGGDLMTAMASGDVDVGYVGIAPVLSSVSSGVPVKVISAAQIEGSGLIVTKDSNIATAKDLAGKTVATPGEASIQHVLLSAYLKTNGMSLNDINESAMKVPSINDALKTGNLPAAITFQPYVSLGVADDNITELVDSSEIMPKHPCCVVVASDDFIKNNENATKDIIAIHKEATTFINKNIKDGKTSEVVKLLPKDIVANEDAEAKSLESFPFIYGLDDSYKASVDTFQQMEVDLGILNQTVSHEDLYWEA
;
A
#
# COMPACT_ATOMS: atom_id res chain seq x y z
N MET A 1 -21.60 1.44 66.76
CA MET A 1 -20.48 1.30 65.86
C MET A 1 -19.28 1.98 66.49
N ASN A 2 -18.26 1.21 66.83
CA ASN A 2 -17.18 1.63 67.72
C ASN A 2 -16.24 2.63 67.01
N LYS A 3 -16.02 3.81 67.61
CA LYS A 3 -15.12 4.88 67.10
C LYS A 3 -13.71 4.40 66.72
N LYS A 4 -13.26 3.25 67.27
CA LYS A 4 -11.98 2.63 66.99
C LYS A 4 -11.95 1.94 65.59
N ILE A 5 -13.07 1.43 65.09
CA ILE A 5 -13.18 0.78 63.79
C ILE A 5 -13.20 1.81 62.65
N THR A 6 -13.84 2.97 62.91
CA THR A 6 -13.86 4.07 61.93
C THR A 6 -12.47 4.70 61.70
N PHE A 7 -11.61 4.76 62.75
CA PHE A 7 -10.25 5.29 62.61
C PHE A 7 -9.30 4.35 61.87
N VAL A 8 -9.44 3.02 62.03
CA VAL A 8 -8.65 2.04 61.29
C VAL A 8 -9.03 1.98 59.82
N LEU A 9 -10.32 2.17 59.48
CA LEU A 9 -10.80 2.24 58.11
C LEU A 9 -10.34 3.50 57.35
N VAL A 10 -10.27 4.65 58.05
CA VAL A 10 -9.77 5.91 57.43
C VAL A 10 -8.25 5.84 57.23
N LEU A 11 -7.50 5.19 58.14
CA LEU A 11 -6.05 5.01 57.97
C LEU A 11 -5.72 4.02 56.85
N ALA A 12 -6.52 2.97 56.67
CA ALA A 12 -6.36 2.03 55.56
C ALA A 12 -6.64 2.65 54.20
N LEU A 13 -7.63 3.56 54.13
CA LEU A 13 -7.95 4.29 52.88
C LEU A 13 -6.88 5.31 52.51
N ALA A 14 -6.25 5.96 53.55
CA ALA A 14 -5.17 6.91 53.29
C ALA A 14 -3.87 6.22 52.84
N VAL A 15 -3.58 4.99 53.32
CA VAL A 15 -2.42 4.20 52.85
C VAL A 15 -2.62 3.70 51.41
N PHE A 16 -3.84 3.35 50.98
CA PHE A 16 -4.11 2.96 49.61
C PHE A 16 -4.04 4.13 48.62
N LEU A 17 -4.34 5.35 49.06
CA LEU A 17 -4.25 6.56 48.19
C LEU A 17 -2.80 7.05 48.02
N VAL A 18 -1.87 6.71 48.95
CA VAL A 18 -0.45 7.07 48.80
C VAL A 18 0.34 6.02 48.02
N MET A 19 -0.10 4.76 48.00
CA MET A 19 0.52 3.73 47.15
C MET A 19 0.10 3.80 45.68
N GLY A 20 -1.02 4.42 45.36
CA GLY A 20 -1.48 4.63 43.95
C GLY A 20 -0.70 5.69 43.20
N SER A 21 0.00 6.61 43.88
CA SER A 21 0.78 7.68 43.23
C SER A 21 2.27 7.35 43.08
N ALA A 22 2.78 6.32 43.73
CA ALA A 22 4.19 5.96 43.68
C ALA A 22 4.51 4.83 42.67
N SER A 23 3.48 4.14 42.14
CA SER A 23 3.69 3.07 41.18
C SER A 23 3.81 3.55 39.72
N ALA A 24 3.32 4.75 39.39
CA ALA A 24 3.49 5.31 38.06
C ALA A 24 4.93 5.74 37.73
N GLY A 25 5.68 6.21 38.78
CA GLY A 25 7.07 6.64 38.59
C GLY A 25 8.13 5.54 38.68
N LEU A 26 7.80 4.34 39.21
CA LEU A 26 8.76 3.24 39.35
C LEU A 26 8.74 2.29 38.13
N PHE A 27 7.63 2.25 37.41
CA PHE A 27 7.55 1.50 36.12
C PHE A 27 8.20 2.27 34.98
N ASP A 28 8.17 3.61 34.99
CA ASP A 28 8.89 4.44 34.00
C ASP A 28 10.44 4.34 34.13
N PHE A 29 10.96 3.98 35.31
CA PHE A 29 12.41 3.82 35.53
C PHE A 29 12.92 2.41 35.17
N LEU A 30 12.03 1.44 35.04
CA LEU A 30 12.33 0.07 34.60
C LEU A 30 11.83 -0.21 33.19
N GLY A 31 11.21 0.77 32.56
CA GLY A 31 10.74 0.70 31.18
C GLY A 31 11.92 0.76 30.24
N GLY A 32 12.21 -0.35 29.62
CA GLY A 32 12.88 -0.35 28.34
C GLY A 32 12.15 0.62 27.41
N ASP A 33 12.89 1.31 26.61
CA ASP A 33 12.57 2.27 25.56
C ASP A 33 11.13 2.12 25.01
N SER A 34 10.18 2.86 25.60
CA SER A 34 8.86 3.09 25.02
C SER A 34 8.96 4.17 23.94
N GLY A 35 9.90 4.01 23.02
CA GLY A 35 9.86 4.70 21.75
C GLY A 35 8.51 4.38 21.12
N ASN A 36 7.74 5.41 20.78
CA ASN A 36 6.44 5.23 20.10
C ASN A 36 6.64 4.24 18.95
N THR A 37 5.92 3.12 18.99
CA THR A 37 5.93 2.15 17.89
C THR A 37 5.32 2.80 16.68
N VAL A 38 6.06 2.83 15.56
CA VAL A 38 5.57 3.36 14.28
C VAL A 38 4.68 2.31 13.63
N LYS A 39 3.43 2.65 13.42
CA LYS A 39 2.48 1.79 12.72
C LYS A 39 2.57 2.03 11.23
N ILE A 40 2.95 0.99 10.49
CA ILE A 40 3.12 1.04 9.05
C ILE A 40 2.03 0.21 8.38
N GLY A 41 1.11 0.89 7.69
CA GLY A 41 0.05 0.24 6.92
C GLY A 41 0.56 -0.24 5.56
N TYR A 42 0.04 -1.40 5.10
CA TYR A 42 0.41 -1.98 3.82
C TYR A 42 -0.73 -2.79 3.19
N LEU A 43 -0.62 -3.10 1.90
CA LEU A 43 -1.50 -4.03 1.21
C LEU A 43 -0.79 -5.38 0.97
N PRO A 44 -1.52 -6.51 0.89
CA PRO A 44 -0.91 -7.82 0.63
C PRO A 44 -0.43 -7.91 -0.83
N SER A 45 0.68 -7.24 -1.14
CA SER A 45 1.27 -7.13 -2.48
C SER A 45 2.79 -7.04 -2.40
N ASP A 46 3.46 -7.59 -3.39
CA ASP A 46 4.90 -7.44 -3.58
C ASP A 46 5.32 -6.03 -4.04
N HIS A 47 4.35 -5.18 -4.39
CA HIS A 47 4.58 -3.74 -4.56
C HIS A 47 5.17 -3.10 -3.29
N ASP A 48 4.88 -3.67 -2.13
CA ASP A 48 5.39 -3.26 -0.82
C ASP A 48 6.66 -4.04 -0.40
N ALA A 49 7.31 -4.75 -1.34
CA ALA A 49 8.49 -5.59 -1.06
C ALA A 49 9.61 -4.86 -0.31
N ALA A 50 9.80 -3.56 -0.58
CA ALA A 50 10.81 -2.76 0.13
C ALA A 50 10.51 -2.66 1.65
N LEU A 51 9.25 -2.58 2.05
CA LEU A 51 8.84 -2.63 3.45
C LEU A 51 9.21 -3.98 4.08
N PHE A 52 8.84 -5.07 3.41
CA PHE A 52 9.07 -6.43 3.94
C PHE A 52 10.54 -6.80 4.00
N VAL A 53 11.32 -6.41 2.99
CA VAL A 53 12.77 -6.58 2.98
C VAL A 53 13.41 -5.79 4.12
N ALA A 54 12.99 -4.54 4.33
CA ALA A 54 13.50 -3.70 5.41
C ALA A 54 13.20 -4.29 6.80
N ASP A 55 11.99 -4.79 7.00
CA ASP A 55 11.58 -5.43 8.26
C ASP A 55 12.34 -6.73 8.49
N ALA A 56 12.38 -7.64 7.50
CA ALA A 56 13.07 -8.93 7.58
C ALA A 56 14.58 -8.78 7.82
N GLN A 57 15.21 -7.74 7.29
CA GLN A 57 16.62 -7.42 7.52
C GLN A 57 16.86 -6.61 8.80
N GLY A 58 15.80 -6.24 9.53
CA GLY A 58 15.88 -5.49 10.77
C GLY A 58 16.37 -4.04 10.59
N LEU A 59 16.21 -3.44 9.41
CA LEU A 59 16.71 -2.10 9.11
C LEU A 59 16.08 -1.03 10.00
N TYR A 60 14.77 -1.15 10.30
CA TYR A 60 14.09 -0.26 11.25
C TYR A 60 14.67 -0.36 12.65
N LYS A 61 14.85 -1.59 13.14
CA LYS A 61 15.43 -1.84 14.46
C LYS A 61 16.87 -1.31 14.58
N ASN A 62 17.67 -1.42 13.52
CA ASN A 62 19.03 -0.89 13.46
C ASN A 62 19.08 0.63 13.61
N LYS A 63 17.97 1.32 13.30
CA LYS A 63 17.79 2.77 13.47
C LYS A 63 17.07 3.13 14.77
N GLY A 64 16.79 2.14 15.64
CA GLY A 64 16.05 2.36 16.88
C GLY A 64 14.55 2.63 16.68
N ILE A 65 14.00 2.28 15.50
CA ILE A 65 12.58 2.41 15.18
C ILE A 65 11.89 1.08 15.45
N ASN A 66 10.96 1.07 16.41
CA ASN A 66 10.06 -0.06 16.63
C ASN A 66 8.90 0.06 15.64
N THR A 67 8.57 -1.00 14.92
CA THR A 67 7.51 -1.01 13.90
C THR A 67 6.42 -2.01 14.25
N GLU A 68 5.18 -1.66 13.89
CA GLU A 68 4.03 -2.55 13.83
C GLU A 68 3.49 -2.51 12.41
N LEU A 69 3.53 -3.64 11.69
CA LEU A 69 3.02 -3.73 10.33
C LEU A 69 1.53 -4.08 10.36
N VAL A 70 0.68 -3.24 9.73
CA VAL A 70 -0.77 -3.36 9.73
C VAL A 70 -1.28 -3.58 8.32
N GLN A 71 -1.86 -4.75 8.06
CA GLN A 71 -2.39 -5.11 6.74
C GLN A 71 -3.79 -4.54 6.51
N PHE A 72 -4.01 -4.01 5.31
CA PHE A 72 -5.31 -3.51 4.83
C PHE A 72 -5.75 -4.26 3.57
N ASN A 73 -7.08 -4.29 3.33
CA ASN A 73 -7.64 -4.95 2.15
C ASN A 73 -7.55 -4.12 0.86
N ASN A 74 -7.49 -2.79 0.98
CA ASN A 74 -7.41 -1.82 -0.11
C ASN A 74 -6.84 -0.49 0.37
N GLY A 75 -6.44 0.37 -0.57
CA GLY A 75 -5.84 1.66 -0.27
C GLY A 75 -6.78 2.66 0.40
N GLY A 76 -8.09 2.60 0.13
CA GLY A 76 -9.07 3.47 0.79
C GLY A 76 -9.20 3.21 2.29
N ASP A 77 -9.21 1.93 2.69
CA ASP A 77 -9.23 1.54 4.12
C ASP A 77 -7.94 2.02 4.82
N LEU A 78 -6.77 1.85 4.17
CA LEU A 78 -5.49 2.33 4.70
C LEU A 78 -5.50 3.86 4.88
N MET A 79 -5.92 4.61 3.85
CA MET A 79 -6.00 6.06 3.94
C MET A 79 -7.00 6.54 5.01
N THR A 80 -8.08 5.79 5.24
CA THR A 80 -9.02 6.07 6.35
C THR A 80 -8.35 5.89 7.71
N ALA A 81 -7.54 4.83 7.88
CA ALA A 81 -6.78 4.60 9.11
C ALA A 81 -5.70 5.68 9.33
N MET A 82 -5.07 6.17 8.27
CA MET A 82 -4.15 7.31 8.37
C MET A 82 -4.88 8.60 8.75
N ALA A 83 -6.06 8.85 8.17
CA ALA A 83 -6.89 10.02 8.50
C ALA A 83 -7.37 10.03 9.96
N SER A 84 -7.60 8.85 10.55
CA SER A 84 -7.97 8.71 11.97
C SER A 84 -6.77 8.74 12.94
N GLY A 85 -5.53 8.69 12.44
CA GLY A 85 -4.31 8.60 13.24
C GLY A 85 -4.01 7.20 13.78
N ASP A 86 -4.66 6.17 13.24
CA ASP A 86 -4.40 4.77 13.61
C ASP A 86 -3.15 4.19 12.94
N VAL A 87 -2.66 4.84 11.87
CA VAL A 87 -1.48 4.49 11.08
C VAL A 87 -0.64 5.73 10.84
N ASP A 88 0.66 5.64 11.07
CA ASP A 88 1.63 6.75 10.95
C ASP A 88 2.20 6.86 9.54
N VAL A 89 2.55 5.72 8.94
CA VAL A 89 3.19 5.58 7.63
C VAL A 89 2.43 4.55 6.80
N GLY A 90 2.29 4.75 5.50
CA GLY A 90 1.58 3.83 4.62
C GLY A 90 2.38 3.51 3.37
N TYR A 91 2.36 2.25 2.95
CA TYR A 91 2.73 1.81 1.61
C TYR A 91 1.42 1.58 0.84
N VAL A 92 1.17 2.41 -0.15
CA VAL A 92 -0.17 2.48 -0.76
C VAL A 92 -0.11 3.04 -2.17
N GLY A 93 -1.10 2.71 -3.01
CA GLY A 93 -1.22 3.28 -4.34
C GLY A 93 -1.41 4.80 -4.33
N ILE A 94 -0.87 5.50 -5.35
CA ILE A 94 -0.97 6.96 -5.45
C ILE A 94 -2.42 7.44 -5.61
N ALA A 95 -3.31 6.69 -6.30
CA ALA A 95 -4.70 7.08 -6.53
C ALA A 95 -5.49 7.33 -5.23
N PRO A 96 -5.54 6.39 -4.25
CA PRO A 96 -6.19 6.67 -2.97
C PRO A 96 -5.52 7.80 -2.18
N VAL A 97 -4.20 8.04 -2.35
CA VAL A 97 -3.52 9.17 -1.72
C VAL A 97 -4.00 10.49 -2.31
N LEU A 98 -4.04 10.63 -3.63
CA LEU A 98 -4.53 11.82 -4.32
C LEU A 98 -5.96 12.14 -3.92
N SER A 99 -6.84 11.14 -3.90
CA SER A 99 -8.23 11.29 -3.45
C SER A 99 -8.32 11.78 -1.99
N SER A 100 -7.49 11.22 -1.11
CA SER A 100 -7.47 11.58 0.32
C SER A 100 -6.93 12.98 0.54
N VAL A 101 -5.80 13.35 -0.08
CA VAL A 101 -5.22 14.69 0.03
C VAL A 101 -6.17 15.74 -0.55
N SER A 102 -6.81 15.47 -1.70
CA SER A 102 -7.80 16.37 -2.29
C SER A 102 -9.03 16.57 -1.38
N SER A 103 -9.29 15.63 -0.49
CA SER A 103 -10.35 15.69 0.53
C SER A 103 -9.88 16.29 1.86
N GLY A 104 -8.61 16.74 1.94
CA GLY A 104 -8.04 17.42 3.11
C GLY A 104 -7.48 16.46 4.17
N VAL A 105 -7.21 15.20 3.85
CA VAL A 105 -6.50 14.28 4.77
C VAL A 105 -5.04 14.75 4.91
N PRO A 106 -4.55 14.98 6.15
CA PRO A 106 -3.23 15.55 6.38
C PRO A 106 -2.12 14.47 6.29
N VAL A 107 -1.74 14.12 5.08
CA VAL A 107 -0.67 13.17 4.76
C VAL A 107 0.19 13.70 3.64
N LYS A 108 1.44 13.26 3.58
CA LYS A 108 2.38 13.60 2.51
C LYS A 108 3.03 12.35 1.94
N VAL A 109 3.25 12.35 0.64
CA VAL A 109 4.14 11.37 -0.03
C VAL A 109 5.57 11.72 0.32
N ILE A 110 6.30 10.79 0.92
CA ILE A 110 7.70 10.95 1.34
C ILE A 110 8.67 10.20 0.43
N SER A 111 8.20 9.24 -0.36
CA SER A 111 8.98 8.55 -1.40
C SER A 111 8.06 7.87 -2.41
N ALA A 112 8.50 7.74 -3.65
CA ALA A 112 7.98 6.73 -4.56
C ALA A 112 8.39 5.33 -4.07
N ALA A 113 7.63 4.28 -4.41
CA ALA A 113 7.97 2.89 -4.07
C ALA A 113 8.14 2.02 -5.32
N GLN A 114 7.26 2.13 -6.29
CA GLN A 114 7.35 1.42 -7.56
C GLN A 114 6.45 2.09 -8.63
N ILE A 115 6.65 1.72 -9.88
CA ILE A 115 5.85 2.13 -11.04
C ILE A 115 5.35 0.89 -11.77
N GLU A 116 4.22 1.02 -12.49
CA GLU A 116 3.64 -0.07 -13.28
C GLU A 116 3.15 -1.26 -12.41
N GLY A 117 3.29 -2.49 -12.87
CA GLY A 117 3.01 -3.69 -12.07
C GLY A 117 1.51 -4.05 -11.99
N SER A 118 0.71 -3.66 -12.98
CA SER A 118 -0.69 -4.08 -13.13
C SER A 118 -0.91 -4.77 -14.47
N GLY A 119 -1.98 -5.57 -14.59
CA GLY A 119 -2.32 -6.23 -15.84
C GLY A 119 -3.82 -6.50 -15.92
N LEU A 120 -4.35 -6.42 -17.13
CA LEU A 120 -5.68 -6.89 -17.47
C LEU A 120 -5.58 -8.36 -17.87
N ILE A 121 -6.12 -9.24 -17.05
CA ILE A 121 -6.12 -10.68 -17.24
C ILE A 121 -7.52 -11.20 -17.60
N VAL A 122 -7.59 -12.20 -18.45
CA VAL A 122 -8.84 -12.77 -18.96
C VAL A 122 -8.80 -14.29 -18.93
N THR A 123 -9.96 -14.93 -18.80
CA THR A 123 -10.06 -16.38 -18.98
C THR A 123 -10.05 -16.73 -20.48
N LYS A 124 -9.35 -17.78 -20.88
CA LYS A 124 -9.28 -18.21 -22.29
C LYS A 124 -10.65 -18.56 -22.86
N ASP A 125 -11.52 -19.12 -22.04
CA ASP A 125 -12.88 -19.50 -22.44
C ASP A 125 -13.81 -18.28 -22.63
N SER A 126 -13.40 -17.09 -22.18
CA SER A 126 -14.19 -15.85 -22.37
C SER A 126 -14.23 -15.36 -23.82
N ASN A 127 -13.29 -15.82 -24.66
CA ASN A 127 -13.07 -15.34 -26.04
C ASN A 127 -12.78 -13.83 -26.11
N ILE A 128 -12.18 -13.26 -25.06
CA ILE A 128 -11.74 -11.85 -25.03
C ILE A 128 -10.32 -11.81 -25.57
N ALA A 129 -10.11 -11.14 -26.69
CA ALA A 129 -8.81 -10.96 -27.34
C ALA A 129 -8.46 -9.47 -27.56
N THR A 130 -9.45 -8.59 -27.47
CA THR A 130 -9.30 -7.15 -27.66
C THR A 130 -10.14 -6.38 -26.65
N ALA A 131 -9.88 -5.07 -26.51
CA ALA A 131 -10.71 -4.20 -25.67
C ALA A 131 -12.21 -4.26 -26.05
N LYS A 132 -12.53 -4.36 -27.35
CA LYS A 132 -13.91 -4.39 -27.82
C LYS A 132 -14.68 -5.63 -27.37
N ASP A 133 -14.00 -6.73 -27.11
CA ASP A 133 -14.62 -7.97 -26.63
C ASP A 133 -15.06 -7.86 -25.15
N LEU A 134 -14.61 -6.82 -24.44
CA LEU A 134 -15.05 -6.49 -23.08
C LEU A 134 -16.47 -5.91 -23.04
N ALA A 135 -17.03 -5.47 -24.18
CA ALA A 135 -18.34 -4.86 -24.21
C ALA A 135 -19.42 -5.78 -23.60
N GLY A 136 -20.16 -5.26 -22.63
CA GLY A 136 -21.18 -6.00 -21.87
C GLY A 136 -20.65 -7.08 -20.92
N LYS A 137 -19.31 -7.28 -20.82
CA LYS A 137 -18.72 -8.23 -19.90
C LYS A 137 -18.52 -7.64 -18.52
N THR A 138 -18.46 -8.51 -17.52
CA THR A 138 -18.04 -8.11 -16.16
C THR A 138 -16.52 -8.06 -16.11
N VAL A 139 -15.96 -6.93 -15.68
CA VAL A 139 -14.53 -6.74 -15.44
C VAL A 139 -14.33 -6.36 -13.99
N ALA A 140 -13.59 -7.17 -13.23
CA ALA A 140 -13.31 -6.85 -11.84
C ALA A 140 -12.14 -5.87 -11.71
N THR A 141 -12.24 -4.99 -10.72
CA THR A 141 -11.18 -4.09 -10.25
C THR A 141 -11.10 -4.12 -8.73
N PRO A 142 -10.02 -3.61 -8.10
CA PRO A 142 -9.99 -3.41 -6.65
C PRO A 142 -10.96 -2.33 -6.14
N GLY A 143 -11.63 -1.60 -7.04
CA GLY A 143 -12.61 -0.54 -6.76
C GLY A 143 -12.23 0.81 -7.38
N GLU A 144 -13.17 1.75 -7.34
CA GLU A 144 -13.07 3.06 -8.02
C GLU A 144 -11.87 3.92 -7.55
N ALA A 145 -11.45 3.80 -6.29
CA ALA A 145 -10.28 4.52 -5.75
C ALA A 145 -8.97 3.80 -6.03
N SER A 146 -8.89 2.89 -7.01
CA SER A 146 -7.69 2.13 -7.34
C SER A 146 -7.03 2.63 -8.62
N ILE A 147 -5.71 2.45 -8.71
CA ILE A 147 -4.94 2.68 -9.95
C ILE A 147 -5.52 1.85 -11.10
N GLN A 148 -5.95 0.62 -10.82
CA GLN A 148 -6.51 -0.30 -11.81
C GLN A 148 -7.79 0.21 -12.45
N HIS A 149 -8.65 0.92 -11.69
CA HIS A 149 -9.83 1.59 -12.24
C HIS A 149 -9.44 2.68 -13.26
N VAL A 150 -8.44 3.52 -12.91
CA VAL A 150 -7.92 4.56 -13.81
C VAL A 150 -7.31 3.94 -15.06
N LEU A 151 -6.49 2.89 -14.92
CA LEU A 151 -5.88 2.19 -16.05
C LEU A 151 -6.94 1.53 -16.95
N LEU A 152 -7.96 0.89 -16.37
CA LEU A 152 -9.07 0.32 -17.15
C LEU A 152 -9.81 1.39 -17.95
N SER A 153 -10.13 2.52 -17.32
CA SER A 153 -10.72 3.66 -18.00
C SER A 153 -9.86 4.16 -19.14
N ALA A 154 -8.55 4.30 -18.93
CA ALA A 154 -7.60 4.73 -19.96
C ALA A 154 -7.54 3.73 -21.12
N TYR A 155 -7.46 2.42 -20.82
CA TYR A 155 -7.45 1.37 -21.82
C TYR A 155 -8.71 1.37 -22.68
N LEU A 156 -9.87 1.46 -22.05
CA LEU A 156 -11.15 1.53 -22.76
C LEU A 156 -11.23 2.78 -23.64
N LYS A 157 -10.87 3.95 -23.08
CA LYS A 157 -10.90 5.23 -23.81
C LYS A 157 -9.99 5.24 -25.05
N THR A 158 -8.78 4.69 -24.92
CA THR A 158 -7.84 4.57 -26.06
C THR A 158 -8.38 3.68 -27.17
N ASN A 159 -9.23 2.69 -26.82
CA ASN A 159 -9.88 1.79 -27.77
C ASN A 159 -11.29 2.25 -28.22
N GLY A 160 -11.67 3.51 -27.92
CA GLY A 160 -12.94 4.09 -28.33
C GLY A 160 -14.14 3.57 -27.53
N MET A 161 -13.90 3.15 -26.29
CA MET A 161 -14.88 2.65 -25.31
C MET A 161 -14.86 3.49 -24.04
N SER A 162 -15.76 3.17 -23.11
CA SER A 162 -15.86 3.79 -21.80
C SER A 162 -16.25 2.73 -20.75
N LEU A 163 -16.18 3.08 -19.46
CA LEU A 163 -16.67 2.21 -18.37
C LEU A 163 -18.17 1.87 -18.51
N ASN A 164 -18.96 2.72 -19.20
CA ASN A 164 -20.38 2.43 -19.46
C ASN A 164 -20.60 1.28 -20.45
N ASP A 165 -19.58 0.87 -21.19
CA ASP A 165 -19.65 -0.24 -22.15
C ASP A 165 -19.39 -1.61 -21.50
N ILE A 166 -19.01 -1.63 -20.23
CA ILE A 166 -18.72 -2.85 -19.43
C ILE A 166 -19.54 -2.87 -18.14
N ASN A 167 -19.48 -4.00 -17.42
CA ASN A 167 -20.00 -4.11 -16.07
C ASN A 167 -18.82 -4.15 -15.10
N GLU A 168 -18.35 -3.00 -14.61
CA GLU A 168 -17.29 -2.98 -13.61
C GLU A 168 -17.78 -3.56 -12.27
N SER A 169 -16.94 -4.38 -11.62
CA SER A 169 -17.23 -5.02 -10.34
C SER A 169 -16.08 -4.84 -9.38
N ALA A 170 -16.30 -4.12 -8.27
CA ALA A 170 -15.31 -4.00 -7.22
C ALA A 170 -15.17 -5.32 -6.44
N MET A 171 -13.97 -5.87 -6.36
CA MET A 171 -13.67 -7.11 -5.66
C MET A 171 -12.36 -7.01 -4.86
N LYS A 172 -12.28 -7.73 -3.73
CA LYS A 172 -11.00 -7.92 -3.04
C LYS A 172 -10.04 -8.70 -3.91
N VAL A 173 -8.80 -8.22 -4.03
CA VAL A 173 -7.85 -8.74 -5.01
C VAL A 173 -7.57 -10.24 -4.89
N PRO A 174 -7.38 -10.85 -3.70
CA PRO A 174 -7.23 -12.31 -3.60
C PRO A 174 -8.41 -13.09 -4.19
N SER A 175 -9.64 -12.56 -4.04
CA SER A 175 -10.86 -13.22 -4.55
C SER A 175 -11.03 -13.08 -6.07
N ILE A 176 -10.36 -12.14 -6.71
CA ILE A 176 -10.39 -11.96 -8.18
C ILE A 176 -9.86 -13.21 -8.87
N ASN A 177 -8.68 -13.69 -8.46
CA ASN A 177 -8.07 -14.88 -9.05
C ASN A 177 -8.92 -16.14 -8.88
N ASP A 178 -9.56 -16.30 -7.72
CA ASP A 178 -10.48 -17.43 -7.49
C ASP A 178 -11.70 -17.37 -8.41
N ALA A 179 -12.25 -16.16 -8.63
CA ALA A 179 -13.38 -15.96 -9.52
C ALA A 179 -13.03 -16.22 -10.99
N LEU A 180 -11.83 -15.82 -11.44
CA LEU A 180 -11.31 -16.12 -12.76
C LEU A 180 -11.10 -17.64 -12.94
N LYS A 181 -10.41 -18.30 -12.02
CA LYS A 181 -10.12 -19.75 -12.07
C LYS A 181 -11.37 -20.60 -12.13
N THR A 182 -12.42 -20.18 -11.44
CA THR A 182 -13.71 -20.91 -11.43
C THR A 182 -14.63 -20.56 -12.61
N GLY A 183 -14.21 -19.64 -13.51
CA GLY A 183 -15.01 -19.18 -14.65
C GLY A 183 -16.19 -18.29 -14.27
N ASN A 184 -16.29 -17.86 -13.02
CA ASN A 184 -17.33 -16.94 -12.55
C ASN A 184 -17.08 -15.48 -12.97
N LEU A 185 -15.85 -15.17 -13.42
CA LEU A 185 -15.43 -13.87 -13.87
C LEU A 185 -14.64 -14.01 -15.18
N PRO A 186 -15.01 -13.33 -16.28
CA PRO A 186 -14.30 -13.46 -17.56
C PRO A 186 -13.03 -12.60 -17.66
N ALA A 187 -12.96 -11.47 -16.92
CA ALA A 187 -11.87 -10.49 -17.02
C ALA A 187 -11.68 -9.73 -15.71
N ALA A 188 -10.45 -9.34 -15.43
CA ALA A 188 -10.12 -8.44 -14.33
C ALA A 188 -8.86 -7.64 -14.64
N ILE A 189 -8.80 -6.41 -14.18
CA ILE A 189 -7.55 -5.68 -14.05
C ILE A 189 -7.12 -5.71 -12.58
N THR A 190 -5.92 -6.19 -12.33
CA THR A 190 -5.35 -6.36 -11.00
C THR A 190 -3.88 -5.99 -10.99
N PHE A 191 -3.22 -6.16 -9.86
CA PHE A 191 -1.81 -5.83 -9.66
C PHE A 191 -1.00 -7.06 -9.24
N GLN A 192 0.32 -6.95 -9.30
CA GLN A 192 1.23 -8.00 -8.88
C GLN A 192 1.18 -8.22 -7.34
N PRO A 193 1.36 -9.47 -6.89
CA PRO A 193 1.68 -10.68 -7.65
C PRO A 193 0.46 -11.40 -8.27
N TYR A 194 -0.74 -10.85 -8.14
CA TYR A 194 -1.99 -11.51 -8.57
C TYR A 194 -2.11 -11.68 -10.08
N VAL A 195 -1.46 -10.81 -10.87
CA VAL A 195 -1.34 -11.03 -12.33
C VAL A 195 -0.53 -12.29 -12.59
N SER A 196 0.69 -12.39 -12.05
CA SER A 196 1.57 -13.56 -12.20
C SER A 196 0.96 -14.83 -11.64
N LEU A 197 0.28 -14.76 -10.49
CA LEU A 197 -0.47 -15.88 -9.91
C LEU A 197 -1.68 -16.30 -10.77
N GLY A 198 -2.33 -15.32 -11.41
CA GLY A 198 -3.43 -15.58 -12.35
C GLY A 198 -2.96 -16.33 -13.56
N VAL A 199 -1.95 -15.80 -14.26
CA VAL A 199 -1.42 -16.41 -15.50
C VAL A 199 -0.61 -17.69 -15.27
N ALA A 200 -0.28 -18.02 -14.04
CA ALA A 200 0.24 -19.34 -13.68
C ALA A 200 -0.83 -20.45 -13.83
N ASP A 201 -2.10 -20.10 -13.92
CA ASP A 201 -3.19 -21.00 -14.28
C ASP A 201 -3.32 -21.08 -15.81
N ASP A 202 -3.29 -22.29 -16.35
CA ASP A 202 -3.35 -22.53 -17.80
C ASP A 202 -4.59 -21.94 -18.50
N ASN A 203 -5.65 -21.65 -17.74
CA ASN A 203 -6.90 -21.09 -18.28
C ASN A 203 -6.96 -19.56 -18.26
N ILE A 204 -5.95 -18.90 -17.72
CA ILE A 204 -5.90 -17.44 -17.63
C ILE A 204 -4.75 -16.91 -18.49
N THR A 205 -4.96 -15.77 -19.13
CA THR A 205 -3.92 -15.08 -19.90
C THR A 205 -3.97 -13.59 -19.64
N GLU A 206 -2.85 -12.93 -19.75
CA GLU A 206 -2.77 -11.48 -19.72
C GLU A 206 -3.16 -10.95 -21.10
N LEU A 207 -4.13 -10.03 -21.12
CA LEU A 207 -4.59 -9.36 -22.34
C LEU A 207 -3.71 -8.15 -22.64
N VAL A 208 -3.33 -7.40 -21.62
CA VAL A 208 -2.48 -6.21 -21.75
C VAL A 208 -1.79 -5.92 -20.43
N ASP A 209 -0.48 -5.65 -20.46
CA ASP A 209 0.29 -5.14 -19.34
C ASP A 209 0.04 -3.63 -19.14
N SER A 210 0.11 -3.17 -17.91
CA SER A 210 -0.16 -1.76 -17.58
C SER A 210 0.84 -0.79 -18.19
N SER A 211 2.07 -1.21 -18.47
CA SER A 211 3.08 -0.42 -19.17
C SER A 211 2.71 -0.13 -20.63
N GLU A 212 1.89 -1.00 -21.25
CA GLU A 212 1.34 -0.77 -22.58
C GLU A 212 0.15 0.18 -22.56
N ILE A 213 -0.61 0.22 -21.45
CA ILE A 213 -1.73 1.16 -21.25
C ILE A 213 -1.20 2.57 -20.99
N MET A 214 -0.29 2.69 -20.03
CA MET A 214 0.30 3.95 -19.59
C MET A 214 1.76 3.71 -19.15
N PRO A 215 2.72 3.86 -20.08
CA PRO A 215 4.15 3.63 -19.76
C PRO A 215 4.63 4.51 -18.61
N LYS A 216 5.34 3.89 -17.66
CA LYS A 216 5.92 4.54 -16.47
C LYS A 216 4.89 5.22 -15.57
N HIS A 217 3.64 4.73 -15.56
CA HIS A 217 2.65 5.30 -14.64
C HIS A 217 3.07 5.10 -13.18
N PRO A 218 2.81 6.11 -12.32
CA PRO A 218 3.06 5.96 -10.90
C PRO A 218 2.13 4.87 -10.34
N CYS A 219 2.63 4.11 -9.37
CA CYS A 219 1.80 3.13 -8.71
C CYS A 219 1.86 3.31 -7.19
N CYS A 220 2.73 2.61 -6.46
CA CYS A 220 2.77 2.76 -5.02
C CYS A 220 3.78 3.81 -4.54
N VAL A 221 3.46 4.39 -3.41
CA VAL A 221 4.24 5.41 -2.70
C VAL A 221 4.37 5.05 -1.22
N VAL A 222 5.34 5.66 -0.57
CA VAL A 222 5.43 5.72 0.87
C VAL A 222 4.85 7.06 1.31
N VAL A 223 3.84 7.03 2.18
CA VAL A 223 3.19 8.22 2.74
C VAL A 223 3.39 8.27 4.24
N ALA A 224 3.39 9.46 4.81
CA ALA A 224 3.40 9.66 6.26
C ALA A 224 2.37 10.72 6.65
N SER A 225 1.79 10.61 7.84
CA SER A 225 0.90 11.63 8.35
C SER A 225 1.66 12.90 8.72
N ASP A 226 1.03 14.07 8.55
CA ASP A 226 1.64 15.36 8.89
C ASP A 226 2.04 15.41 10.38
N ASP A 227 1.22 14.81 11.25
CA ASP A 227 1.52 14.72 12.68
C ASP A 227 2.75 13.85 12.96
N PHE A 228 2.89 12.72 12.27
CA PHE A 228 4.08 11.89 12.39
C PHE A 228 5.33 12.64 11.91
N ILE A 229 5.28 13.25 10.72
CA ILE A 229 6.39 14.03 10.14
C ILE A 229 6.82 15.13 11.11
N LYS A 230 5.87 15.92 11.61
CA LYS A 230 6.12 17.05 12.49
C LYS A 230 6.74 16.64 13.83
N ASN A 231 6.28 15.54 14.41
CA ASN A 231 6.72 15.10 15.72
C ASN A 231 7.95 14.18 15.66
N ASN A 232 8.23 13.57 14.49
CA ASN A 232 9.26 12.54 14.32
C ASN A 232 10.06 12.76 13.03
N GLU A 233 10.49 13.99 12.72
CA GLU A 233 11.18 14.34 11.48
C GLU A 233 12.43 13.46 11.22
N ASN A 234 13.23 13.16 12.26
CA ASN A 234 14.39 12.28 12.11
C ASN A 234 13.99 10.84 11.76
N ALA A 235 12.93 10.31 12.39
CA ALA A 235 12.42 8.97 12.06
C ALA A 235 11.86 8.95 10.63
N THR A 236 11.19 10.01 10.17
CA THR A 236 10.74 10.15 8.79
C THR A 236 11.90 10.07 7.79
N LYS A 237 13.00 10.80 8.05
CA LYS A 237 14.23 10.75 7.23
C LYS A 237 14.87 9.36 7.25
N ASP A 238 14.89 8.71 8.41
CA ASP A 238 15.41 7.35 8.54
C ASP A 238 14.53 6.34 7.77
N ILE A 239 13.20 6.46 7.79
CA ILE A 239 12.28 5.63 7.00
C ILE A 239 12.54 5.77 5.50
N ILE A 240 12.75 6.99 5.00
CA ILE A 240 13.12 7.23 3.60
C ILE A 240 14.46 6.57 3.25
N ALA A 241 15.45 6.69 4.14
CA ALA A 241 16.76 6.07 3.95
C ALA A 241 16.67 4.54 3.95
N ILE A 242 15.88 3.96 4.86
CA ILE A 242 15.61 2.52 4.96
C ILE A 242 14.90 2.02 3.68
N HIS A 243 13.85 2.73 3.22
CA HIS A 243 13.16 2.40 1.98
C HIS A 243 14.12 2.39 0.78
N LYS A 244 14.98 3.40 0.65
CA LYS A 244 16.02 3.45 -0.39
C LYS A 244 16.99 2.27 -0.29
N GLU A 245 17.46 1.91 0.90
CA GLU A 245 18.38 0.79 1.13
C GLU A 245 17.72 -0.54 0.71
N ALA A 246 16.49 -0.80 1.14
CA ALA A 246 15.74 -1.99 0.80
C ALA A 246 15.45 -2.07 -0.71
N THR A 247 15.02 -0.97 -1.34
CA THR A 247 14.80 -0.89 -2.80
C THR A 247 16.08 -1.16 -3.57
N THR A 248 17.21 -0.62 -3.11
CA THR A 248 18.53 -0.86 -3.73
C THR A 248 18.92 -2.34 -3.64
N PHE A 249 18.65 -2.98 -2.50
CA PHE A 249 18.87 -4.42 -2.31
C PHE A 249 18.00 -5.24 -3.28
N ILE A 250 16.71 -4.93 -3.42
CA ILE A 250 15.79 -5.61 -4.34
C ILE A 250 16.31 -5.49 -5.78
N ASN A 251 16.53 -4.28 -6.27
CA ASN A 251 16.99 -4.02 -7.64
C ASN A 251 18.32 -4.70 -7.94
N LYS A 252 19.24 -4.73 -6.97
CA LYS A 252 20.52 -5.42 -7.14
C LYS A 252 20.32 -6.92 -7.30
N ASN A 253 19.49 -7.56 -6.46
CA ASN A 253 19.27 -8.99 -6.53
C ASN A 253 18.53 -9.40 -7.81
N ILE A 254 17.54 -8.63 -8.26
CA ILE A 254 16.86 -8.85 -9.55
C ILE A 254 17.89 -8.77 -10.69
N LYS A 255 18.69 -7.72 -10.74
CA LYS A 255 19.72 -7.53 -11.76
C LYS A 255 20.77 -8.65 -11.79
N ASP A 256 21.11 -9.19 -10.62
CA ASP A 256 22.11 -10.27 -10.47
C ASP A 256 21.50 -11.66 -10.72
N GLY A 257 20.21 -11.78 -11.07
CA GLY A 257 19.48 -13.05 -11.26
C GLY A 257 19.29 -13.82 -9.96
N LYS A 258 19.19 -13.11 -8.83
CA LYS A 258 19.02 -13.66 -7.47
C LYS A 258 17.68 -13.26 -6.85
N THR A 259 16.66 -13.11 -7.66
CA THR A 259 15.31 -12.70 -7.21
C THR A 259 14.77 -13.58 -6.09
N SER A 260 15.13 -14.89 -6.10
CA SER A 260 14.77 -15.81 -5.01
C SER A 260 15.28 -15.38 -3.62
N GLU A 261 16.35 -14.60 -3.54
CA GLU A 261 16.83 -14.06 -2.25
C GLU A 261 15.92 -12.94 -1.74
N VAL A 262 15.23 -12.23 -2.61
CA VAL A 262 14.19 -11.26 -2.25
C VAL A 262 12.93 -11.99 -1.81
N VAL A 263 12.47 -12.99 -2.60
CA VAL A 263 11.27 -13.80 -2.28
C VAL A 263 11.32 -14.39 -0.87
N LYS A 264 12.49 -14.86 -0.43
CA LYS A 264 12.69 -15.45 0.92
C LYS A 264 12.46 -14.44 2.06
N LEU A 265 12.53 -13.15 1.80
CA LEU A 265 12.35 -12.09 2.78
C LEU A 265 10.91 -11.57 2.84
N LEU A 266 10.06 -11.97 1.88
CA LEU A 266 8.66 -11.59 1.86
C LEU A 266 7.84 -12.45 2.83
N PRO A 267 6.74 -11.90 3.41
CA PRO A 267 5.82 -12.66 4.23
C PRO A 267 5.21 -13.85 3.47
N LYS A 268 5.04 -14.97 4.16
CA LYS A 268 4.54 -16.23 3.54
C LYS A 268 3.09 -16.15 3.07
N ASP A 269 2.31 -15.25 3.63
CA ASP A 269 0.93 -14.99 3.23
C ASP A 269 0.83 -14.18 1.93
N ILE A 270 1.92 -13.52 1.52
CA ILE A 270 2.04 -12.84 0.22
C ILE A 270 2.57 -13.81 -0.83
N VAL A 271 3.57 -14.64 -0.47
CA VAL A 271 4.20 -15.58 -1.39
C VAL A 271 3.39 -16.88 -1.49
N ALA A 272 2.33 -16.86 -2.30
CA ALA A 272 1.52 -18.05 -2.56
C ALA A 272 2.24 -19.09 -3.45
N ASN A 273 3.15 -18.62 -4.33
CA ASN A 273 3.95 -19.44 -5.24
C ASN A 273 5.28 -18.72 -5.50
N GLU A 274 6.40 -19.32 -5.10
CA GLU A 274 7.73 -18.68 -5.18
C GLU A 274 8.16 -18.38 -6.63
N ASP A 275 7.83 -19.23 -7.60
CA ASP A 275 8.18 -19.00 -9.01
C ASP A 275 7.34 -17.87 -9.62
N ALA A 276 6.05 -17.79 -9.29
CA ALA A 276 5.17 -16.71 -9.72
C ALA A 276 5.59 -15.40 -9.07
N GLU A 277 5.96 -15.43 -7.79
CA GLU A 277 6.46 -14.26 -7.05
C GLU A 277 7.77 -13.72 -7.64
N ALA A 278 8.72 -14.60 -7.96
CA ALA A 278 9.97 -14.19 -8.59
C ALA A 278 9.72 -13.50 -9.95
N LYS A 279 8.82 -14.06 -10.77
CA LYS A 279 8.43 -13.43 -12.05
C LYS A 279 7.73 -12.09 -11.83
N SER A 280 6.90 -12.01 -10.81
CA SER A 280 6.23 -10.79 -10.42
C SER A 280 7.22 -9.68 -10.09
N LEU A 281 8.15 -9.92 -9.17
CA LEU A 281 9.19 -8.97 -8.78
C LEU A 281 10.08 -8.48 -9.95
N GLU A 282 10.22 -9.30 -11.00
CA GLU A 282 10.99 -8.98 -12.21
C GLU A 282 10.18 -8.20 -13.24
N SER A 283 8.85 -8.11 -13.10
CA SER A 283 7.95 -7.56 -14.12
C SER A 283 7.76 -6.05 -14.05
N PHE A 284 8.14 -5.40 -12.94
CA PHE A 284 7.97 -3.96 -12.77
C PHE A 284 9.15 -3.31 -12.01
N PRO A 285 9.41 -2.01 -12.23
CA PRO A 285 10.52 -1.32 -11.60
C PRO A 285 10.23 -0.91 -10.15
N PHE A 286 11.08 -1.28 -9.21
CA PHE A 286 11.14 -0.67 -7.88
C PHE A 286 11.96 0.63 -7.93
N ILE A 287 11.42 1.70 -7.35
CA ILE A 287 12.02 3.02 -7.35
C ILE A 287 12.00 3.63 -5.94
N TYR A 288 12.69 4.73 -5.76
CA TYR A 288 12.66 5.53 -4.53
C TYR A 288 12.91 7.00 -4.84
N GLY A 289 12.57 7.86 -3.89
CA GLY A 289 12.74 9.31 -4.02
C GLY A 289 11.59 9.97 -4.78
N LEU A 290 11.69 11.27 -4.97
CA LEU A 290 10.69 12.14 -5.57
C LEU A 290 11.36 13.05 -6.60
N ASP A 291 11.94 12.47 -7.66
CA ASP A 291 12.56 13.26 -8.72
C ASP A 291 11.50 13.93 -9.63
N ASP A 292 11.92 14.91 -10.41
CA ASP A 292 11.05 15.68 -11.29
C ASP A 292 10.33 14.80 -12.32
N SER A 293 10.97 13.72 -12.78
CA SER A 293 10.36 12.79 -13.75
C SER A 293 9.20 12.01 -13.10
N TYR A 294 9.38 11.55 -11.87
CA TYR A 294 8.31 10.88 -11.11
C TYR A 294 7.16 11.84 -10.82
N LYS A 295 7.45 13.04 -10.33
CA LYS A 295 6.41 14.06 -10.08
C LYS A 295 5.61 14.40 -11.35
N ALA A 296 6.28 14.56 -12.48
CA ALA A 296 5.60 14.78 -13.77
C ALA A 296 4.71 13.61 -14.20
N SER A 297 5.10 12.36 -13.86
CA SER A 297 4.24 11.20 -14.11
C SER A 297 3.00 11.19 -13.21
N VAL A 298 3.13 11.61 -11.95
CA VAL A 298 2.01 11.80 -11.04
C VAL A 298 1.09 12.93 -11.51
N ASP A 299 1.63 14.05 -12.01
CA ASP A 299 0.83 15.14 -12.57
C ASP A 299 -0.01 14.68 -13.77
N THR A 300 0.59 13.85 -14.63
CA THR A 300 -0.13 13.26 -15.77
C THR A 300 -1.24 12.31 -15.29
N PHE A 301 -0.94 11.49 -14.27
CA PHE A 301 -1.89 10.53 -13.71
C PHE A 301 -3.07 11.24 -13.03
N GLN A 302 -2.81 12.21 -12.17
CA GLN A 302 -3.89 12.95 -11.49
C GLN A 302 -4.73 13.78 -12.47
N GLN A 303 -4.17 14.33 -13.58
CA GLN A 303 -4.96 14.97 -14.61
C GLN A 303 -5.91 13.97 -15.28
N MET A 304 -5.46 12.72 -15.49
CA MET A 304 -6.33 11.66 -16.00
C MET A 304 -7.47 11.36 -15.01
N GLU A 305 -7.21 11.32 -13.71
CA GLU A 305 -8.26 11.15 -12.69
C GLU A 305 -9.28 12.30 -12.71
N VAL A 306 -8.82 13.55 -12.96
CA VAL A 306 -9.72 14.70 -13.16
C VAL A 306 -10.54 14.54 -14.44
N ASP A 307 -9.92 14.14 -15.54
CA ASP A 307 -10.60 13.93 -16.83
C ASP A 307 -11.65 12.80 -16.79
N LEU A 308 -11.45 11.84 -15.88
CA LEU A 308 -12.39 10.73 -15.61
C LEU A 308 -13.45 11.09 -14.57
N GLY A 309 -13.35 12.26 -13.93
CA GLY A 309 -14.27 12.70 -12.88
C GLY A 309 -14.04 12.01 -11.53
N ILE A 310 -12.90 11.33 -11.33
CA ILE A 310 -12.51 10.71 -10.06
C ILE A 310 -12.06 11.79 -9.09
N LEU A 311 -11.24 12.75 -9.56
CA LEU A 311 -10.86 13.95 -8.82
C LEU A 311 -11.59 15.17 -9.35
N ASN A 312 -11.93 16.12 -8.48
CA ASN A 312 -12.50 17.39 -8.89
C ASN A 312 -11.45 18.36 -9.47
N GLN A 313 -10.22 18.26 -8.97
CA GLN A 313 -9.06 19.06 -9.38
C GLN A 313 -7.78 18.33 -8.98
N THR A 314 -6.68 18.71 -9.61
CA THR A 314 -5.34 18.22 -9.26
C THR A 314 -4.90 18.73 -7.88
N VAL A 315 -4.08 17.94 -7.20
CA VAL A 315 -3.44 18.29 -5.93
C VAL A 315 -2.11 18.99 -6.21
N SER A 316 -1.80 20.06 -5.49
CA SER A 316 -0.53 20.77 -5.65
C SER A 316 0.66 19.93 -5.12
N HIS A 317 1.87 20.18 -5.63
CA HIS A 317 3.07 19.53 -5.11
C HIS A 317 3.33 19.86 -3.64
N GLU A 318 3.03 21.09 -3.20
CA GLU A 318 3.14 21.52 -1.80
C GLU A 318 2.21 20.72 -0.88
N ASP A 319 0.98 20.44 -1.35
CA ASP A 319 0.01 19.66 -0.58
C ASP A 319 0.32 18.16 -0.62
N LEU A 320 0.94 17.66 -1.69
CA LEU A 320 1.15 16.23 -1.90
C LEU A 320 2.47 15.71 -1.35
N TYR A 321 3.58 16.46 -1.48
CA TYR A 321 4.91 15.95 -1.17
C TYR A 321 5.53 16.56 0.08
N TRP A 322 6.33 15.76 0.78
CA TRP A 322 7.28 16.22 1.78
C TRP A 322 8.70 15.89 1.33
N GLU A 323 9.56 16.89 1.31
CA GLU A 323 10.97 16.78 0.96
C GLU A 323 11.83 17.15 2.17
N ALA A 324 12.83 16.30 2.52
CA ALA A 324 13.68 16.45 3.70
C ALA A 324 14.79 17.50 3.51
#